data_717294e9387814fdabcb9d5fe2e35fea
#
_entry.id   717294e9387814fdabcb9d5fe2e35fea
#
_cell.length_a   1.000
_cell.length_b   1.000
_cell.length_c   1.000
_cell.angle_alpha   90.00
_cell.angle_beta   90.00
_cell.angle_gamma   90.00
#
_symmetry.space_group_name_H-M   'P 1'
#
loop_
_entity.id
_entity.type
_entity.pdbx_description
1 polymer ?
#
loop_
_entity_poly.entity_id
_entity_poly.type
_entity_poly.pdbx_seq_one_letter_code
_entity_poly.pdbx_strand_id
1 'polypeptide(L)'
;MSIRFYNTLTKTKDEFKPLEGNTVRIYTCGPTVYKDASIGNMKSFIFMDTLRRVLKYNGYKLKHVMNITDVGHLVSEGDEGEDKMLKAAREEKKEPLEIAKYYTAEFLKDFDRLNIDRPEIICKATEHIQEMMNYVQKLLDNGYAYETSTAIYFDVSKLDKYGILSGIDLRNQKAGARVEIDEEKRNPYDFALWIKAPENHIMKWESPWGLSYPGWHIECSAMSNKYLGEVFDIHTGGIDLVPTHHENEIAQSKGCTGKIPAKFWMHCDFLLIDGGKMSKSLGNTYLVQNLIDKGYDALSYKMLCFTSHYRNKLNFTWEGLTNAQNSLIKLKEGYERHKLGTEKIEDNIVQEYKNKFLEAINDDLNMPVAMSVVWDIVKNPVKSKKLADLLLDFDKVLGIKIEEPLETKQEKIPEDVLKLIEQRKTARQEKNWVLSDKLRDKIKELGYTVKDSKDGVTVEKI
;
A
#
# COMPACT_ATOMS: atom_id res chain seq x y z
N MET A 1 24.28 -7.74 -9.54
CA MET A 1 24.31 -6.97 -8.26
C MET A 1 23.46 -7.70 -7.25
N SER A 2 23.88 -7.77 -5.96
CA SER A 2 23.06 -8.37 -4.91
C SER A 2 21.92 -7.44 -4.54
N ILE A 3 20.76 -8.00 -4.21
CA ILE A 3 19.63 -7.25 -3.65
C ILE A 3 19.78 -7.24 -2.14
N ARG A 4 19.52 -6.11 -1.51
CA ARG A 4 19.54 -5.95 -0.06
C ARG A 4 18.24 -5.30 0.39
N PHE A 5 17.62 -5.83 1.43
CA PHE A 5 16.41 -5.28 2.04
C PHE A 5 16.62 -5.02 3.52
N TYR A 6 16.05 -3.95 4.03
CA TYR A 6 15.96 -3.75 5.47
C TYR A 6 14.99 -4.76 6.06
N ASN A 7 15.48 -5.52 7.02
CA ASN A 7 14.70 -6.54 7.70
C ASN A 7 14.36 -6.05 9.11
N THR A 8 13.09 -5.86 9.40
CA THR A 8 12.62 -5.40 10.71
C THR A 8 13.01 -6.37 11.84
N LEU A 9 13.13 -7.66 11.52
CA LEU A 9 13.51 -8.68 12.49
C LEU A 9 14.97 -8.53 12.96
N THR A 10 15.91 -8.28 12.04
CA THR A 10 17.33 -8.10 12.33
C THR A 10 17.69 -6.64 12.59
N LYS A 11 16.84 -5.69 12.17
CA LYS A 11 17.06 -4.23 12.20
C LYS A 11 18.25 -3.78 11.34
N THR A 12 18.60 -4.56 10.32
CA THR A 12 19.72 -4.31 9.39
C THR A 12 19.27 -4.46 7.94
N LYS A 13 20.07 -3.92 7.00
CA LYS A 13 19.94 -4.24 5.58
C LYS A 13 20.67 -5.55 5.29
N ASP A 14 19.91 -6.60 5.05
CA ASP A 14 20.45 -7.94 4.81
C ASP A 14 20.44 -8.24 3.31
N GLU A 15 21.41 -9.05 2.84
CA GLU A 15 21.42 -9.57 1.49
C GLU A 15 20.25 -10.54 1.30
N PHE A 16 19.45 -10.29 0.27
CA PHE A 16 18.32 -11.15 -0.06
C PHE A 16 18.74 -12.31 -0.95
N LYS A 17 18.38 -13.52 -0.52
CA LYS A 17 18.44 -14.75 -1.33
C LYS A 17 17.18 -15.57 -1.02
N PRO A 18 16.46 -16.04 -2.06
CA PRO A 18 15.31 -16.91 -1.84
C PRO A 18 15.71 -18.19 -1.13
N LEU A 19 14.80 -18.73 -0.33
CA LEU A 19 15.02 -19.98 0.42
C LEU A 19 15.13 -21.18 -0.52
N GLU A 20 14.42 -21.16 -1.65
CA GLU A 20 14.40 -22.27 -2.60
C GLU A 20 14.47 -21.79 -4.05
N GLY A 21 15.51 -22.21 -4.77
CA GLY A 21 15.64 -21.98 -6.21
C GLY A 21 15.54 -20.52 -6.62
N ASN A 22 14.67 -20.21 -7.60
CA ASN A 22 14.47 -18.87 -8.16
C ASN A 22 13.05 -18.34 -7.90
N THR A 23 12.29 -18.94 -6.99
CA THR A 23 10.93 -18.52 -6.64
C THR A 23 10.91 -17.86 -5.26
N VAL A 24 10.47 -16.61 -5.20
CA VAL A 24 10.31 -15.87 -3.96
C VAL A 24 8.87 -16.04 -3.46
N ARG A 25 8.72 -16.54 -2.23
CA ARG A 25 7.45 -16.73 -1.56
C ARG A 25 7.17 -15.53 -0.67
N ILE A 26 6.07 -14.81 -0.94
CA ILE A 26 5.71 -13.57 -0.25
C ILE A 26 4.33 -13.71 0.36
N TYR A 27 4.16 -13.23 1.59
CA TYR A 27 2.86 -12.99 2.19
C TYR A 27 2.70 -11.51 2.50
N THR A 28 1.55 -10.94 2.13
CA THR A 28 1.17 -9.57 2.47
C THR A 28 -0.14 -9.56 3.22
N CYS A 29 -0.19 -8.91 4.38
CA CYS A 29 -1.45 -8.66 5.05
C CYS A 29 -2.34 -7.77 4.18
N GLY A 30 -3.48 -8.30 3.80
CA GLY A 30 -4.48 -7.64 2.97
C GLY A 30 -5.43 -6.74 3.76
N PRO A 31 -6.46 -6.18 3.11
CA PRO A 31 -7.42 -5.30 3.74
C PRO A 31 -8.46 -6.04 4.58
N THR A 32 -8.96 -5.39 5.62
CA THR A 32 -10.25 -5.73 6.23
C THR A 32 -11.34 -4.99 5.46
N VAL A 33 -12.24 -5.73 4.81
CA VAL A 33 -13.16 -5.21 3.78
C VAL A 33 -14.52 -4.81 4.34
N TYR A 34 -14.54 -3.93 5.33
CA TYR A 34 -15.77 -3.35 5.91
C TYR A 34 -15.99 -1.87 5.49
N LYS A 35 -15.06 -1.29 4.76
CA LYS A 35 -15.09 0.08 4.21
C LYS A 35 -14.05 0.25 3.11
N ASP A 36 -14.13 1.37 2.38
CA ASP A 36 -13.13 1.75 1.39
C ASP A 36 -11.73 1.88 2.01
N ALA A 37 -10.72 1.44 1.25
CA ALA A 37 -9.34 1.60 1.61
C ALA A 37 -8.88 3.05 1.37
N SER A 38 -8.23 3.65 2.38
CA SER A 38 -7.70 4.99 2.27
C SER A 38 -6.42 5.04 1.41
N ILE A 39 -6.04 6.25 0.96
CA ILE A 39 -4.73 6.44 0.31
C ILE A 39 -3.57 6.02 1.23
N GLY A 40 -3.73 6.10 2.56
CA GLY A 40 -2.76 5.59 3.51
C GLY A 40 -2.59 4.08 3.42
N ASN A 41 -3.69 3.33 3.28
CA ASN A 41 -3.62 1.89 3.02
C ASN A 41 -2.98 1.61 1.66
N MET A 42 -3.36 2.37 0.60
CA MET A 42 -2.80 2.20 -0.74
C MET A 42 -1.29 2.46 -0.80
N LYS A 43 -0.72 3.32 0.06
CA LYS A 43 0.73 3.49 0.19
C LYS A 43 1.44 2.17 0.47
N SER A 44 0.90 1.34 1.38
CA SER A 44 1.46 0.02 1.70
C SER A 44 1.36 -0.94 0.52
N PHE A 45 0.28 -0.90 -0.26
CA PHE A 45 0.14 -1.74 -1.44
C PHE A 45 0.97 -1.25 -2.63
N ILE A 46 1.24 0.05 -2.76
CA ILE A 46 2.23 0.59 -3.72
C ILE A 46 3.65 0.11 -3.36
N PHE A 47 3.99 0.08 -2.08
CA PHE A 47 5.25 -0.50 -1.61
C PHE A 47 5.34 -1.99 -1.95
N MET A 48 4.30 -2.77 -1.68
CA MET A 48 4.19 -4.19 -2.03
C MET A 48 4.40 -4.40 -3.55
N ASP A 49 3.73 -3.61 -4.39
CA ASP A 49 3.85 -3.67 -5.84
C ASP A 49 5.28 -3.35 -6.30
N THR A 50 5.90 -2.33 -5.70
CA THR A 50 7.30 -1.96 -5.99
C THR A 50 8.25 -3.12 -5.67
N LEU A 51 8.09 -3.77 -4.52
CA LEU A 51 8.86 -4.96 -4.15
C LEU A 51 8.69 -6.09 -5.18
N ARG A 52 7.44 -6.38 -5.57
CA ARG A 52 7.12 -7.39 -6.59
C ARG A 52 7.82 -7.10 -7.91
N ARG A 53 7.68 -5.85 -8.39
CA ARG A 53 8.27 -5.40 -9.66
C ARG A 53 9.79 -5.45 -9.64
N VAL A 54 10.42 -5.04 -8.55
CA VAL A 54 11.89 -5.12 -8.37
C VAL A 54 12.36 -6.58 -8.38
N LEU A 55 11.67 -7.47 -7.70
CA LEU A 55 12.03 -8.90 -7.72
C LEU A 55 11.86 -9.50 -9.12
N LYS A 56 10.75 -9.23 -9.81
CA LYS A 56 10.53 -9.67 -11.21
C LYS A 56 11.60 -9.09 -12.16
N TYR A 57 11.94 -7.81 -12.00
CA TYR A 57 12.97 -7.14 -12.81
C TYR A 57 14.36 -7.77 -12.63
N ASN A 58 14.65 -8.31 -11.44
CA ASN A 58 15.85 -9.08 -11.15
C ASN A 58 15.75 -10.56 -11.58
N GLY A 59 14.67 -10.96 -12.26
CA GLY A 59 14.52 -12.30 -12.83
C GLY A 59 13.93 -13.34 -11.89
N TYR A 60 13.43 -12.98 -10.70
CA TYR A 60 12.78 -13.93 -9.80
C TYR A 60 11.32 -14.21 -10.23
N LYS A 61 10.92 -15.47 -10.03
CA LYS A 61 9.51 -15.87 -10.06
C LYS A 61 8.89 -15.59 -8.70
N LEU A 62 7.60 -15.23 -8.67
CA LEU A 62 6.90 -14.95 -7.43
C LEU A 62 5.81 -15.98 -7.16
N LYS A 63 5.67 -16.33 -5.88
CA LYS A 63 4.47 -16.95 -5.32
C LYS A 63 4.01 -16.05 -4.18
N HIS A 64 3.17 -15.07 -4.52
CA HIS A 64 2.71 -14.06 -3.59
C HIS A 64 1.27 -14.32 -3.19
N VAL A 65 1.03 -14.37 -1.89
CA VAL A 65 -0.27 -14.55 -1.27
C VAL A 65 -0.67 -13.27 -0.53
N MET A 66 -1.91 -12.84 -0.72
CA MET A 66 -2.53 -11.77 0.04
C MET A 66 -3.91 -12.23 0.51
N ASN A 67 -4.21 -12.03 1.78
CA ASN A 67 -5.54 -12.31 2.31
C ASN A 67 -6.52 -11.16 2.04
N ILE A 68 -7.78 -11.49 2.08
CA ILE A 68 -8.90 -10.57 2.29
C ILE A 68 -9.55 -10.98 3.60
N THR A 69 -9.51 -10.08 4.58
CA THR A 69 -10.17 -10.26 5.87
C THR A 69 -11.64 -9.90 5.72
N ASP A 70 -12.45 -10.90 5.41
CA ASP A 70 -13.90 -10.84 5.20
C ASP A 70 -14.69 -11.49 6.34
N VAL A 71 -14.04 -11.74 7.45
CA VAL A 71 -14.65 -12.15 8.74
C VAL A 71 -14.74 -10.94 9.67
N GLY A 72 -15.58 -11.04 10.69
CA GLY A 72 -15.74 -9.99 11.68
C GLY A 72 -14.51 -9.84 12.58
N HIS A 73 -14.16 -8.59 12.87
CA HIS A 73 -13.12 -8.25 13.84
C HIS A 73 -13.57 -7.17 14.78
N LEU A 74 -13.10 -7.25 16.02
CA LEU A 74 -13.36 -6.26 17.04
C LEU A 74 -12.74 -4.89 16.69
N VAL A 75 -13.34 -3.81 17.16
CA VAL A 75 -12.97 -2.43 16.80
C VAL A 75 -11.58 -2.06 17.35
N SER A 76 -11.19 -2.61 18.50
CA SER A 76 -9.88 -2.37 19.11
C SER A 76 -8.82 -3.35 18.59
N GLU A 77 -7.53 -2.97 18.68
CA GLU A 77 -6.40 -3.90 18.50
C GLU A 77 -6.26 -4.89 19.66
N GLY A 78 -7.01 -4.69 20.75
CA GLY A 78 -7.29 -5.64 21.79
C GLY A 78 -8.55 -6.43 21.44
N ASP A 79 -8.70 -7.59 22.06
CA ASP A 79 -9.80 -8.55 21.82
C ASP A 79 -11.18 -8.03 22.30
N GLU A 80 -11.45 -6.73 22.21
CA GLU A 80 -12.63 -6.06 22.76
C GLU A 80 -13.25 -5.05 21.79
N GLY A 81 -14.56 -4.82 21.95
CA GLY A 81 -15.34 -3.84 21.21
C GLY A 81 -16.33 -4.45 20.23
N GLU A 82 -17.05 -3.60 19.51
CA GLU A 82 -18.01 -4.02 18.49
C GLU A 82 -17.30 -4.53 17.23
N ASP A 83 -17.80 -5.60 16.65
CA ASP A 83 -17.30 -6.14 15.39
C ASP A 83 -17.46 -5.12 14.24
N LYS A 84 -16.36 -4.84 13.51
CA LYS A 84 -16.31 -3.85 12.42
C LYS A 84 -17.24 -4.20 11.26
N MET A 85 -17.36 -5.51 10.94
CA MET A 85 -18.24 -5.98 9.86
C MET A 85 -19.70 -5.86 10.26
N LEU A 86 -20.04 -6.25 11.50
CA LEU A 86 -21.40 -6.13 12.03
C LEU A 86 -21.84 -4.66 12.13
N LYS A 87 -20.93 -3.79 12.54
CA LYS A 87 -21.17 -2.36 12.57
C LYS A 87 -21.49 -1.81 11.18
N ALA A 88 -20.65 -2.13 10.19
CA ALA A 88 -20.86 -1.72 8.81
C ALA A 88 -22.17 -2.29 8.24
N ALA A 89 -22.47 -3.57 8.52
CA ALA A 89 -23.70 -4.24 8.10
C ALA A 89 -24.96 -3.51 8.62
N ARG A 90 -24.92 -3.11 9.90
CA ARG A 90 -26.01 -2.37 10.53
C ARG A 90 -26.15 -0.94 9.97
N GLU A 91 -25.03 -0.24 9.79
CA GLU A 91 -25.00 1.13 9.25
C GLU A 91 -25.50 1.17 7.80
N GLU A 92 -25.08 0.20 6.95
CA GLU A 92 -25.47 0.14 5.54
C GLU A 92 -26.74 -0.67 5.28
N LYS A 93 -27.32 -1.34 6.30
CA LYS A 93 -28.49 -2.23 6.20
C LYS A 93 -28.29 -3.33 5.14
N LYS A 94 -27.13 -3.96 5.14
CA LYS A 94 -26.75 -5.04 4.24
C LYS A 94 -26.21 -6.23 5.04
N GLU A 95 -26.21 -7.40 4.42
CA GLU A 95 -25.57 -8.59 4.99
C GLU A 95 -24.03 -8.44 4.99
N PRO A 96 -23.32 -8.92 6.04
CA PRO A 96 -21.86 -8.79 6.15
C PRO A 96 -21.09 -9.28 4.91
N LEU A 97 -21.51 -10.40 4.32
CA LEU A 97 -20.87 -10.94 3.13
C LEU A 97 -21.08 -10.07 1.88
N GLU A 98 -22.21 -9.38 1.77
CA GLU A 98 -22.45 -8.41 0.68
C GLU A 98 -21.53 -7.20 0.81
N ILE A 99 -21.34 -6.71 2.05
CA ILE A 99 -20.40 -5.63 2.37
C ILE A 99 -18.97 -6.05 2.01
N ALA A 100 -18.55 -7.22 2.47
CA ALA A 100 -17.23 -7.75 2.18
C ALA A 100 -16.98 -7.89 0.66
N LYS A 101 -17.97 -8.39 -0.07
CA LYS A 101 -17.90 -8.50 -1.53
C LYS A 101 -17.78 -7.14 -2.22
N TYR A 102 -18.57 -6.15 -1.78
CA TYR A 102 -18.56 -4.81 -2.34
C TYR A 102 -17.22 -4.12 -2.12
N TYR A 103 -16.72 -4.06 -0.88
CA TYR A 103 -15.46 -3.39 -0.58
C TYR A 103 -14.23 -4.14 -1.10
N THR A 104 -14.31 -5.46 -1.26
CA THR A 104 -13.28 -6.22 -1.99
C THR A 104 -13.19 -5.77 -3.45
N ALA A 105 -14.34 -5.58 -4.12
CA ALA A 105 -14.36 -5.12 -5.50
C ALA A 105 -13.81 -3.69 -5.65
N GLU A 106 -14.20 -2.77 -4.77
CA GLU A 106 -13.68 -1.39 -4.77
C GLU A 106 -12.17 -1.35 -4.47
N PHE A 107 -11.70 -2.17 -3.53
CA PHE A 107 -10.26 -2.31 -3.25
C PHE A 107 -9.47 -2.79 -4.47
N LEU A 108 -9.95 -3.80 -5.18
CA LEU A 108 -9.29 -4.30 -6.38
C LEU A 108 -9.36 -3.32 -7.56
N LYS A 109 -10.41 -2.51 -7.64
CA LYS A 109 -10.53 -1.41 -8.60
C LYS A 109 -9.49 -0.31 -8.34
N ASP A 110 -9.18 -0.02 -7.08
CA ASP A 110 -8.10 0.90 -6.74
C ASP A 110 -6.72 0.33 -7.10
N PHE A 111 -6.52 -0.99 -7.04
CA PHE A 111 -5.31 -1.63 -7.60
C PHE A 111 -5.17 -1.36 -9.09
N ASP A 112 -6.25 -1.53 -9.86
CA ASP A 112 -6.25 -1.30 -11.30
C ASP A 112 -5.96 0.19 -11.63
N ARG A 113 -6.57 1.14 -10.87
CA ARG A 113 -6.34 2.59 -11.00
C ARG A 113 -4.90 3.00 -10.72
N LEU A 114 -4.28 2.38 -9.71
CA LEU A 114 -2.91 2.63 -9.30
C LEU A 114 -1.89 1.76 -10.06
N ASN A 115 -2.35 0.97 -11.03
CA ASN A 115 -1.51 0.00 -11.75
C ASN A 115 -0.68 -0.86 -10.79
N ILE A 116 -1.35 -1.42 -9.78
CA ILE A 116 -0.76 -2.37 -8.82
C ILE A 116 -0.96 -3.78 -9.36
N ASP A 117 0.11 -4.53 -9.55
CA ASP A 117 0.05 -5.95 -9.94
C ASP A 117 -0.62 -6.77 -8.84
N ARG A 118 -1.64 -7.55 -9.22
CA ARG A 118 -2.30 -8.44 -8.27
C ARG A 118 -1.37 -9.56 -7.82
N PRO A 119 -1.39 -9.95 -6.54
CA PRO A 119 -0.75 -11.18 -6.08
C PRO A 119 -1.25 -12.42 -6.84
N GLU A 120 -0.40 -13.43 -6.95
CA GLU A 120 -0.74 -14.69 -7.62
C GLU A 120 -1.89 -15.44 -6.93
N ILE A 121 -2.02 -15.24 -5.62
CA ILE A 121 -3.09 -15.82 -4.80
C ILE A 121 -3.70 -14.72 -3.94
N ILE A 122 -5.00 -14.47 -4.11
CA ILE A 122 -5.82 -13.66 -3.21
C ILE A 122 -6.80 -14.62 -2.54
N CYS A 123 -6.72 -14.76 -1.22
CA CYS A 123 -7.51 -15.72 -0.46
C CYS A 123 -8.36 -15.03 0.60
N LYS A 124 -9.57 -15.55 0.86
CA LYS A 124 -10.48 -14.97 1.83
C LYS A 124 -10.43 -15.73 3.15
N ALA A 125 -10.55 -15.02 4.26
CA ALA A 125 -10.59 -15.62 5.58
C ALA A 125 -11.78 -16.58 5.73
N THR A 126 -12.97 -16.23 5.23
CA THR A 126 -14.17 -17.09 5.26
C THR A 126 -13.99 -18.42 4.53
N GLU A 127 -13.10 -18.50 3.55
CA GLU A 127 -12.80 -19.72 2.80
C GLU A 127 -11.74 -20.60 3.50
N HIS A 128 -11.24 -20.18 4.69
CA HIS A 128 -10.12 -20.82 5.39
C HIS A 128 -10.42 -21.11 6.87
N ILE A 129 -11.68 -21.15 7.23
CA ILE A 129 -12.13 -21.40 8.61
C ILE A 129 -11.60 -22.74 9.16
N GLN A 130 -11.62 -23.81 8.35
CA GLN A 130 -11.12 -25.10 8.78
C GLN A 130 -9.61 -25.12 9.01
N GLU A 131 -8.85 -24.44 8.17
CA GLU A 131 -7.39 -24.33 8.33
C GLU A 131 -7.04 -23.56 9.61
N MET A 132 -7.78 -22.50 9.91
CA MET A 132 -7.61 -21.75 11.14
C MET A 132 -7.96 -22.59 12.37
N MET A 133 -9.06 -23.34 12.36
CA MET A 133 -9.41 -24.26 13.44
C MET A 133 -8.32 -25.33 13.66
N ASN A 134 -7.81 -25.91 12.57
CA ASN A 134 -6.72 -26.89 12.65
C ASN A 134 -5.45 -26.30 13.23
N TYR A 135 -5.17 -25.03 12.91
CA TYR A 135 -4.00 -24.32 13.45
C TYR A 135 -4.14 -24.04 14.95
N VAL A 136 -5.33 -23.61 15.39
CA VAL A 136 -5.65 -23.40 16.81
C VAL A 136 -5.57 -24.72 17.58
N GLN A 137 -6.13 -25.82 17.04
CA GLN A 137 -6.04 -27.13 17.67
C GLN A 137 -4.59 -27.57 17.88
N LYS A 138 -3.73 -27.36 16.85
CA LYS A 138 -2.30 -27.67 16.97
C LYS A 138 -1.60 -26.84 18.05
N LEU A 139 -1.99 -25.59 18.25
CA LEU A 139 -1.48 -24.75 19.34
C LEU A 139 -1.92 -25.27 20.72
N LEU A 140 -3.17 -25.74 20.85
CA LEU A 140 -3.68 -26.40 22.06
C LEU A 140 -2.91 -27.68 22.36
N ASP A 141 -2.75 -28.54 21.35
CA ASP A 141 -2.05 -29.83 21.49
C ASP A 141 -0.58 -29.63 21.88
N ASN A 142 0.05 -28.58 21.38
CA ASN A 142 1.44 -28.23 21.71
C ASN A 142 1.57 -27.50 23.07
N GLY A 143 0.46 -27.15 23.73
CA GLY A 143 0.45 -26.50 25.06
C GLY A 143 0.74 -25.00 25.03
N TYR A 144 0.61 -24.35 23.85
CA TYR A 144 0.75 -22.89 23.67
C TYR A 144 -0.57 -22.14 23.75
N ALA A 145 -1.70 -22.84 23.85
CA ALA A 145 -3.01 -22.23 23.96
C ALA A 145 -3.82 -22.89 25.07
N TYR A 146 -4.84 -22.20 25.53
CA TYR A 146 -5.78 -22.68 26.54
C TYR A 146 -7.18 -22.16 26.27
N GLU A 147 -8.18 -22.92 26.70
CA GLU A 147 -9.60 -22.59 26.57
C GLU A 147 -10.11 -21.89 27.84
N THR A 148 -11.00 -20.91 27.66
CA THR A 148 -11.76 -20.21 28.68
C THR A 148 -13.26 -20.28 28.38
N SER A 149 -14.11 -19.64 29.18
CA SER A 149 -15.53 -19.54 28.88
C SER A 149 -15.81 -18.63 27.66
N THR A 150 -14.92 -17.69 27.36
CA THR A 150 -15.08 -16.65 26.32
C THR A 150 -14.29 -16.91 25.02
N ALA A 151 -13.11 -17.53 25.11
CA ALA A 151 -12.22 -17.71 23.97
C ALA A 151 -11.18 -18.83 24.16
N ILE A 152 -10.47 -19.13 23.07
CA ILE A 152 -9.19 -19.82 23.10
C ILE A 152 -8.11 -18.75 23.04
N TYR A 153 -7.25 -18.68 24.05
CA TYR A 153 -6.14 -17.73 24.14
C TYR A 153 -4.80 -18.38 23.88
N PHE A 154 -3.90 -17.63 23.22
CA PHE A 154 -2.49 -17.97 23.16
C PHE A 154 -1.82 -17.59 24.48
N ASP A 155 -1.08 -18.52 25.09
CA ASP A 155 -0.32 -18.33 26.33
C ASP A 155 1.08 -17.79 26.00
N VAL A 156 1.27 -16.48 26.08
CA VAL A 156 2.56 -15.84 25.74
C VAL A 156 3.68 -16.25 26.70
N SER A 157 3.34 -16.74 27.91
CA SER A 157 4.34 -17.20 28.89
C SER A 157 5.07 -18.48 28.47
N LYS A 158 4.54 -19.21 27.51
CA LYS A 158 5.14 -20.42 26.95
C LYS A 158 6.26 -20.15 25.95
N LEU A 159 6.38 -18.91 25.49
CA LEU A 159 7.48 -18.50 24.60
C LEU A 159 8.70 -18.10 25.44
N ASP A 160 9.88 -18.56 25.02
CA ASP A 160 11.16 -18.10 25.62
C ASP A 160 11.31 -16.58 25.51
N LYS A 161 10.82 -16.00 24.41
CA LYS A 161 10.85 -14.57 24.15
C LYS A 161 9.70 -14.16 23.24
N TYR A 162 8.81 -13.30 23.75
CA TYR A 162 7.85 -12.50 22.97
C TYR A 162 8.49 -11.12 22.70
N GLY A 163 8.10 -10.46 21.60
CA GLY A 163 8.64 -9.15 21.25
C GLY A 163 9.95 -9.21 20.46
N ILE A 164 10.19 -10.28 19.70
CA ILE A 164 11.42 -10.40 18.90
C ILE A 164 11.43 -9.48 17.68
N LEU A 165 10.26 -9.17 17.11
CA LEU A 165 10.09 -8.25 15.99
C LEU A 165 9.87 -6.81 16.50
N SER A 166 8.93 -6.64 17.41
CA SER A 166 8.48 -5.35 17.93
C SER A 166 9.47 -4.69 18.89
N GLY A 167 10.28 -5.50 19.58
CA GLY A 167 11.14 -5.05 20.67
C GLY A 167 10.39 -4.83 21.98
N ILE A 168 9.11 -5.23 22.08
CA ILE A 168 8.31 -5.14 23.29
C ILE A 168 8.91 -6.06 24.37
N ASP A 169 9.17 -5.51 25.56
CA ASP A 169 9.49 -6.29 26.77
C ASP A 169 8.28 -6.27 27.69
N LEU A 170 7.58 -7.41 27.76
CA LEU A 170 6.38 -7.56 28.57
C LEU A 170 6.60 -7.26 30.06
N ARG A 171 7.82 -7.45 30.57
CA ARG A 171 8.17 -7.19 31.97
C ARG A 171 8.14 -5.71 32.32
N ASN A 172 8.35 -4.84 31.37
CA ASN A 172 8.44 -3.38 31.52
C ASN A 172 7.12 -2.66 31.16
N GLN A 173 6.11 -3.37 30.67
CA GLN A 173 4.80 -2.78 30.39
C GLN A 173 3.90 -2.87 31.62
N LYS A 174 3.32 -1.74 32.02
CA LYS A 174 2.29 -1.74 33.07
C LYS A 174 1.02 -2.37 32.47
N ALA A 175 0.58 -3.49 33.04
CA ALA A 175 -0.70 -4.08 32.72
C ALA A 175 -1.83 -3.05 32.91
N GLY A 176 -2.76 -2.94 31.95
CA GLY A 176 -3.95 -2.12 32.10
C GLY A 176 -3.91 -0.72 31.48
N ALA A 177 -2.88 -0.34 30.69
CA ALA A 177 -2.81 1.01 30.14
C ALA A 177 -3.84 1.32 29.04
N ARG A 178 -4.54 0.32 28.44
CA ARG A 178 -5.46 0.52 27.31
C ARG A 178 -6.64 -0.46 27.14
N VAL A 179 -6.76 -1.51 27.95
CA VAL A 179 -7.75 -2.59 27.72
C VAL A 179 -8.35 -3.04 29.05
N GLU A 180 -9.67 -3.24 29.13
CA GLU A 180 -10.29 -3.98 30.21
C GLU A 180 -9.73 -5.40 30.21
N ILE A 181 -9.23 -5.85 31.35
CA ILE A 181 -8.59 -7.17 31.46
C ILE A 181 -9.71 -8.21 31.55
N ASP A 182 -9.81 -9.10 30.56
CA ASP A 182 -10.60 -10.32 30.72
C ASP A 182 -10.02 -11.11 31.90
N GLU A 183 -10.79 -11.26 32.96
CA GLU A 183 -10.38 -11.91 34.20
C GLU A 183 -10.00 -13.40 34.02
N GLU A 184 -10.42 -14.01 32.89
CA GLU A 184 -10.08 -15.39 32.56
C GLU A 184 -8.73 -15.54 31.85
N LYS A 185 -8.08 -14.43 31.40
CA LYS A 185 -6.73 -14.47 30.85
C LYS A 185 -5.71 -14.83 31.94
N ARG A 186 -4.84 -15.80 31.66
CA ARG A 186 -3.74 -16.18 32.56
C ARG A 186 -2.68 -15.10 32.65
N ASN A 187 -2.49 -14.35 31.55
CA ASN A 187 -1.56 -13.24 31.45
C ASN A 187 -2.23 -12.09 30.67
N PRO A 188 -2.11 -10.83 31.12
CA PRO A 188 -2.72 -9.67 30.42
C PRO A 188 -2.32 -9.52 28.95
N TYR A 189 -1.23 -10.12 28.52
CA TYR A 189 -0.72 -10.09 27.15
C TYR A 189 -1.15 -11.28 26.29
N ASP A 190 -1.87 -12.26 26.88
CA ASP A 190 -2.45 -13.35 26.11
C ASP A 190 -3.47 -12.78 25.13
N PHE A 191 -3.50 -13.31 23.92
CA PHE A 191 -4.36 -12.81 22.86
C PHE A 191 -5.25 -13.91 22.29
N ALA A 192 -6.44 -13.51 21.84
CA ALA A 192 -7.43 -14.45 21.36
C ALA A 192 -7.03 -15.09 20.03
N LEU A 193 -7.11 -16.40 19.96
CA LEU A 193 -6.95 -17.20 18.76
C LEU A 193 -8.31 -17.51 18.13
N TRP A 194 -9.32 -17.79 18.98
CA TRP A 194 -10.65 -18.19 18.59
C TRP A 194 -11.66 -17.72 19.64
N ILE A 195 -12.69 -16.99 19.24
CA ILE A 195 -13.59 -16.28 20.16
C ILE A 195 -14.96 -16.95 20.13
N LYS A 196 -15.48 -17.30 21.30
CA LYS A 196 -16.85 -17.86 21.43
C LYS A 196 -17.87 -16.79 21.10
N ALA A 197 -18.73 -17.06 20.13
CA ALA A 197 -19.63 -16.06 19.57
C ALA A 197 -20.77 -15.75 20.56
N PRO A 198 -21.02 -14.46 20.86
CA PRO A 198 -22.26 -14.06 21.52
C PRO A 198 -23.49 -14.49 20.71
N GLU A 199 -24.62 -14.62 21.35
CA GLU A 199 -25.88 -15.12 20.72
C GLU A 199 -26.20 -14.31 19.44
N ASN A 200 -26.05 -13.01 19.48
CA ASN A 200 -26.35 -12.06 18.38
C ASN A 200 -25.24 -11.92 17.33
N HIS A 201 -24.12 -12.63 17.46
CA HIS A 201 -23.05 -12.54 16.48
C HIS A 201 -23.44 -13.25 15.18
N ILE A 202 -23.39 -12.55 14.04
CA ILE A 202 -23.88 -13.07 12.75
C ILE A 202 -22.84 -13.99 12.11
N MET A 203 -21.55 -13.57 12.09
CA MET A 203 -20.46 -14.30 11.44
C MET A 203 -19.84 -15.30 12.41
N LYS A 204 -20.44 -16.47 12.56
CA LYS A 204 -19.99 -17.53 13.46
C LYS A 204 -20.09 -18.89 12.78
N TRP A 205 -19.23 -19.80 13.19
CA TRP A 205 -19.08 -21.13 12.64
C TRP A 205 -19.12 -22.17 13.74
N GLU A 206 -19.63 -23.35 13.40
CA GLU A 206 -19.47 -24.52 14.22
C GLU A 206 -18.01 -24.90 14.37
N SER A 207 -17.55 -25.09 15.58
CA SER A 207 -16.17 -25.46 15.90
C SER A 207 -16.12 -26.50 17.01
N PRO A 208 -14.98 -27.16 17.26
CA PRO A 208 -14.81 -28.04 18.42
C PRO A 208 -15.10 -27.37 19.77
N TRP A 209 -15.05 -26.02 19.81
CA TRP A 209 -15.25 -25.20 21.01
C TRP A 209 -16.62 -24.51 21.05
N GLY A 210 -17.57 -24.96 20.21
CA GLY A 210 -18.91 -24.39 20.03
C GLY A 210 -18.99 -23.33 18.93
N LEU A 211 -20.12 -22.61 18.84
CA LEU A 211 -20.36 -21.54 17.91
C LEU A 211 -19.40 -20.39 18.20
N SER A 212 -18.54 -20.05 17.23
CA SER A 212 -17.39 -19.17 17.46
C SER A 212 -16.83 -18.61 16.16
N TYR A 213 -15.85 -17.72 16.25
CA TYR A 213 -15.21 -17.07 15.11
C TYR A 213 -13.71 -16.84 15.36
N PRO A 214 -12.90 -16.69 14.29
CA PRO A 214 -11.44 -16.52 14.42
C PRO A 214 -11.05 -15.19 15.06
N GLY A 215 -9.98 -15.19 15.82
CA GLY A 215 -9.24 -13.99 16.18
C GLY A 215 -8.50 -13.43 14.95
N TRP A 216 -8.08 -12.16 15.01
CA TRP A 216 -7.51 -11.47 13.84
C TRP A 216 -6.17 -12.05 13.34
N HIS A 217 -5.33 -12.52 14.25
CA HIS A 217 -3.96 -12.92 13.91
C HIS A 217 -3.87 -14.32 13.29
N ILE A 218 -4.80 -15.21 13.64
CA ILE A 218 -4.79 -16.61 13.19
C ILE A 218 -5.03 -16.74 11.68
N GLU A 219 -5.72 -15.77 11.08
CA GLU A 219 -6.01 -15.75 9.65
C GLU A 219 -4.71 -15.79 8.83
N CYS A 220 -3.83 -14.81 9.07
CA CYS A 220 -2.58 -14.68 8.34
C CYS A 220 -1.65 -15.87 8.62
N SER A 221 -1.58 -16.33 9.87
CA SER A 221 -0.78 -17.50 10.23
C SER A 221 -1.24 -18.79 9.53
N ALA A 222 -2.54 -19.07 9.50
CA ALA A 222 -3.09 -20.27 8.88
C ALA A 222 -2.99 -20.20 7.35
N MET A 223 -3.36 -19.05 6.74
CA MET A 223 -3.33 -18.90 5.28
C MET A 223 -1.91 -18.86 4.73
N SER A 224 -0.96 -18.14 5.38
CA SER A 224 0.44 -18.16 4.96
C SER A 224 1.02 -19.57 5.04
N ASN A 225 0.78 -20.29 6.12
CA ASN A 225 1.23 -21.67 6.29
C ASN A 225 0.66 -22.61 5.20
N LYS A 226 -0.64 -22.50 4.90
CA LYS A 226 -1.30 -23.31 3.86
C LYS A 226 -0.67 -23.14 2.49
N TYR A 227 -0.43 -21.90 2.09
CA TYR A 227 0.01 -21.59 0.72
C TYR A 227 1.52 -21.55 0.54
N LEU A 228 2.27 -21.13 1.57
CA LEU A 228 3.70 -20.87 1.47
C LEU A 228 4.54 -21.86 2.31
N GLY A 229 3.88 -22.66 3.17
CA GLY A 229 4.56 -23.58 4.08
C GLY A 229 4.97 -22.91 5.40
N GLU A 230 5.65 -23.68 6.25
CA GLU A 230 6.02 -23.25 7.61
C GLU A 230 7.00 -22.06 7.62
N VAL A 231 7.85 -21.94 6.59
CA VAL A 231 8.82 -20.84 6.44
C VAL A 231 8.82 -20.38 4.99
N PHE A 232 8.72 -19.06 4.79
CA PHE A 232 8.74 -18.43 3.48
C PHE A 232 9.70 -17.22 3.47
N ASP A 233 9.86 -16.56 2.31
CA ASP A 233 10.94 -15.60 2.12
C ASP A 233 10.63 -14.24 2.75
N ILE A 234 9.49 -13.63 2.43
CA ILE A 234 9.19 -12.24 2.80
C ILE A 234 7.77 -12.11 3.33
N HIS A 235 7.62 -11.46 4.48
CA HIS A 235 6.34 -10.98 5.01
C HIS A 235 6.29 -9.45 4.96
N THR A 236 5.20 -8.88 4.44
CA THR A 236 5.05 -7.41 4.30
C THR A 236 3.76 -6.90 4.91
N GLY A 237 3.79 -5.65 5.38
CA GLY A 237 2.62 -4.94 5.89
C GLY A 237 2.91 -3.48 6.24
N GLY A 238 1.97 -2.82 6.91
CA GLY A 238 2.17 -1.51 7.52
C GLY A 238 2.99 -1.60 8.80
N ILE A 239 3.67 -0.52 9.17
CA ILE A 239 4.48 -0.46 10.41
C ILE A 239 3.61 -0.63 11.67
N ASP A 240 2.33 -0.30 11.59
CA ASP A 240 1.33 -0.49 12.63
C ASP A 240 1.08 -1.95 12.99
N LEU A 241 1.34 -2.88 12.07
CA LEU A 241 1.18 -4.32 12.31
C LEU A 241 2.32 -4.91 13.15
N VAL A 242 3.47 -4.24 13.24
CA VAL A 242 4.67 -4.75 13.91
C VAL A 242 4.44 -5.04 15.40
N PRO A 243 3.82 -4.13 16.20
CA PRO A 243 3.79 -4.32 17.65
C PRO A 243 2.87 -5.43 18.13
N THR A 244 1.84 -5.75 17.36
CA THR A 244 0.80 -6.73 17.75
C THR A 244 0.60 -7.80 16.70
N HIS A 245 0.12 -7.45 15.51
CA HIS A 245 -0.32 -8.43 14.52
C HIS A 245 0.80 -9.37 14.08
N HIS A 246 1.91 -8.85 13.58
CA HIS A 246 3.03 -9.65 13.11
C HIS A 246 3.80 -10.32 14.25
N GLU A 247 3.90 -9.67 15.42
CA GLU A 247 4.48 -10.32 16.59
C GLU A 247 3.66 -11.53 17.02
N ASN A 248 2.31 -11.43 16.99
CA ASN A 248 1.41 -12.53 17.30
C ASN A 248 1.46 -13.65 16.25
N GLU A 249 1.62 -13.33 14.97
CA GLU A 249 1.86 -14.34 13.94
C GLU A 249 3.18 -15.11 14.18
N ILE A 250 4.24 -14.41 14.59
CA ILE A 250 5.49 -15.06 14.98
C ILE A 250 5.28 -15.98 16.18
N ALA A 251 4.53 -15.50 17.20
CA ALA A 251 4.19 -16.29 18.39
C ALA A 251 3.43 -17.56 18.01
N GLN A 252 2.38 -17.43 17.20
CA GLN A 252 1.56 -18.54 16.69
C GLN A 252 2.40 -19.53 15.89
N SER A 253 3.27 -19.06 15.00
CA SER A 253 4.13 -19.93 14.20
C SER A 253 5.15 -20.68 15.06
N LYS A 254 5.76 -20.00 16.02
CA LYS A 254 6.67 -20.65 16.98
C LYS A 254 5.97 -21.71 17.82
N GLY A 255 4.75 -21.43 18.30
CA GLY A 255 3.94 -22.40 19.05
C GLY A 255 3.52 -23.60 18.21
N CYS A 256 3.23 -23.38 16.93
CA CYS A 256 2.75 -24.40 16.02
C CYS A 256 3.87 -25.26 15.41
N THR A 257 5.01 -24.65 15.04
CA THR A 257 6.06 -25.28 14.22
C THR A 257 7.46 -25.18 14.84
N GLY A 258 7.64 -24.39 15.89
CA GLY A 258 8.94 -24.04 16.46
C GLY A 258 9.74 -23.02 15.64
N LYS A 259 9.19 -22.49 14.55
CA LYS A 259 9.91 -21.65 13.57
C LYS A 259 9.31 -20.26 13.47
N ILE A 260 10.14 -19.28 13.06
CA ILE A 260 9.67 -17.96 12.61
C ILE A 260 9.19 -18.12 11.16
N PRO A 261 7.98 -17.63 10.80
CA PRO A 261 7.36 -18.00 9.51
C PRO A 261 8.01 -17.29 8.31
N ALA A 262 8.62 -16.13 8.48
CA ALA A 262 9.27 -15.41 7.39
C ALA A 262 10.71 -15.06 7.70
N LYS A 263 11.56 -15.13 6.66
CA LYS A 263 12.98 -14.77 6.76
C LYS A 263 13.16 -13.24 6.78
N PHE A 264 12.40 -12.52 5.95
CA PHE A 264 12.41 -11.06 5.89
C PHE A 264 11.05 -10.49 6.32
N TRP A 265 11.09 -9.47 7.15
CA TRP A 265 9.93 -8.70 7.59
C TRP A 265 10.11 -7.26 7.12
N MET A 266 9.26 -6.83 6.20
CA MET A 266 9.38 -5.53 5.55
C MET A 266 8.12 -4.68 5.78
N HIS A 267 8.30 -3.47 6.28
CA HIS A 267 7.18 -2.62 6.71
C HIS A 267 7.22 -1.25 6.07
N CYS A 268 6.05 -0.82 5.59
CA CYS A 268 5.83 0.53 5.06
C CYS A 268 5.42 1.47 6.21
N ASP A 269 6.07 2.64 6.32
CA ASP A 269 5.72 3.65 7.33
C ASP A 269 4.45 4.43 6.94
N PHE A 270 3.91 5.20 7.87
CA PHE A 270 2.63 5.91 7.78
C PHE A 270 2.58 6.98 6.68
N LEU A 271 1.36 7.25 6.23
CA LEU A 271 1.00 8.47 5.53
C LEU A 271 0.47 9.49 6.54
N LEU A 272 1.05 10.69 6.51
CA LEU A 272 0.53 11.86 7.21
C LEU A 272 -0.31 12.71 6.25
N ILE A 273 -1.28 13.44 6.77
CA ILE A 273 -2.06 14.42 6.02
C ILE A 273 -1.80 15.80 6.64
N ASP A 274 -1.26 16.73 5.84
CA ASP A 274 -0.89 18.08 6.28
C ASP A 274 -0.09 18.10 7.60
N GLY A 275 0.87 17.16 7.72
CA GLY A 275 1.73 16.97 8.88
C GLY A 275 1.10 16.25 10.07
N GLY A 276 -0.21 15.95 10.02
CA GLY A 276 -0.97 15.29 11.07
C GLY A 276 -1.32 13.83 10.77
N LYS A 277 -1.86 13.14 11.78
CA LYS A 277 -2.38 11.79 11.61
C LYS A 277 -3.66 11.82 10.75
N MET A 278 -3.78 10.88 9.81
CA MET A 278 -5.05 10.63 9.11
C MET A 278 -6.06 10.01 10.08
N SER A 279 -7.24 10.61 10.23
CA SER A 279 -8.32 10.03 11.03
C SER A 279 -9.69 10.46 10.52
N LYS A 280 -10.71 9.59 10.71
CA LYS A 280 -12.11 9.90 10.36
C LYS A 280 -12.64 11.09 11.16
N SER A 281 -12.29 11.21 12.44
CA SER A 281 -12.76 12.27 13.31
C SER A 281 -12.27 13.67 12.89
N LEU A 282 -11.15 13.74 12.17
CA LEU A 282 -10.60 14.97 11.60
C LEU A 282 -11.12 15.24 10.18
N GLY A 283 -11.92 14.36 9.59
CA GLY A 283 -12.44 14.51 8.22
C GLY A 283 -11.36 14.53 7.13
N ASN A 284 -10.12 14.09 7.44
CA ASN A 284 -8.97 14.11 6.56
C ASN A 284 -8.60 12.71 5.98
N THR A 285 -9.56 11.78 5.95
CA THR A 285 -9.38 10.47 5.30
C THR A 285 -9.73 10.58 3.83
N TYR A 286 -8.74 10.41 2.96
CA TYR A 286 -8.92 10.45 1.51
C TYR A 286 -8.86 9.06 0.90
N LEU A 287 -9.65 8.85 -0.16
CA LEU A 287 -9.70 7.68 -1.01
C LEU A 287 -9.06 8.00 -2.36
N VAL A 288 -8.67 6.98 -3.12
CA VAL A 288 -8.20 7.16 -4.51
C VAL A 288 -9.25 7.88 -5.36
N GLN A 289 -10.54 7.57 -5.14
CA GLN A 289 -11.65 8.24 -5.83
C GLN A 289 -11.66 9.76 -5.59
N ASN A 290 -11.33 10.23 -4.37
CA ASN A 290 -11.30 11.66 -4.08
C ASN A 290 -10.21 12.40 -4.87
N LEU A 291 -9.09 11.73 -5.18
CA LEU A 291 -8.04 12.29 -6.04
C LEU A 291 -8.56 12.44 -7.48
N ILE A 292 -9.22 11.41 -7.99
CA ILE A 292 -9.80 11.38 -9.34
C ILE A 292 -10.92 12.43 -9.48
N ASP A 293 -11.77 12.57 -8.49
CA ASP A 293 -12.86 13.56 -8.49
C ASP A 293 -12.35 15.01 -8.51
N LYS A 294 -11.15 15.24 -7.97
CA LYS A 294 -10.44 16.52 -8.05
C LYS A 294 -9.62 16.71 -9.33
N GLY A 295 -9.70 15.77 -10.30
CA GLY A 295 -9.04 15.87 -11.60
C GLY A 295 -7.60 15.36 -11.62
N TYR A 296 -7.14 14.66 -10.59
CA TYR A 296 -5.83 14.03 -10.60
C TYR A 296 -5.88 12.64 -11.25
N ASP A 297 -4.85 12.32 -12.01
CA ASP A 297 -4.57 10.94 -12.40
C ASP A 297 -4.17 10.14 -11.14
N ALA A 298 -4.71 8.94 -10.97
CA ALA A 298 -4.40 8.09 -9.82
C ALA A 298 -2.90 7.78 -9.71
N LEU A 299 -2.19 7.64 -10.84
CA LEU A 299 -0.75 7.41 -10.89
C LEU A 299 0.08 8.58 -10.35
N SER A 300 -0.51 9.78 -10.25
CA SER A 300 0.13 10.92 -9.56
C SER A 300 0.35 10.62 -8.07
N TYR A 301 -0.53 9.83 -7.45
CA TYR A 301 -0.33 9.39 -6.08
C TYR A 301 0.82 8.38 -5.97
N LYS A 302 0.96 7.48 -6.94
CA LYS A 302 2.10 6.56 -7.00
C LYS A 302 3.42 7.33 -7.19
N MET A 303 3.43 8.36 -8.05
CA MET A 303 4.56 9.29 -8.19
C MET A 303 4.90 10.02 -6.88
N LEU A 304 3.89 10.47 -6.14
CA LEU A 304 4.09 11.08 -4.81
C LEU A 304 4.73 10.08 -3.84
N CYS A 305 4.30 8.82 -3.84
CA CYS A 305 4.90 7.79 -3.00
C CYS A 305 6.39 7.57 -3.31
N PHE A 306 6.81 7.70 -4.57
CA PHE A 306 8.22 7.56 -4.97
C PHE A 306 9.12 8.72 -4.57
N THR A 307 8.57 9.83 -4.08
CA THR A 307 9.36 10.95 -3.55
C THR A 307 9.98 10.67 -2.18
N SER A 308 9.51 9.65 -1.50
CA SER A 308 10.01 9.25 -0.17
C SER A 308 10.34 7.75 -0.15
N HIS A 309 11.31 7.39 0.68
CA HIS A 309 11.60 5.98 0.92
C HIS A 309 10.41 5.32 1.65
N TYR A 310 10.05 4.06 1.32
CA TYR A 310 8.87 3.38 1.89
C TYR A 310 8.89 3.29 3.43
N ARG A 311 10.08 3.24 4.05
CA ARG A 311 10.29 3.21 5.51
C ARG A 311 10.18 4.59 6.18
N ASN A 312 9.97 5.65 5.42
CA ASN A 312 9.77 6.99 5.95
C ASN A 312 8.30 7.38 5.94
N LYS A 313 7.89 8.18 6.91
CA LYS A 313 6.60 8.85 6.87
C LYS A 313 6.53 9.74 5.64
N LEU A 314 5.45 9.60 4.86
CA LEU A 314 5.18 10.45 3.73
C LEU A 314 4.10 11.46 4.14
N ASN A 315 4.33 12.74 3.90
CA ASN A 315 3.32 13.77 4.13
C ASN A 315 2.54 14.04 2.84
N PHE A 316 1.27 13.73 2.84
CA PHE A 316 0.35 14.08 1.76
C PHE A 316 -0.14 15.50 1.96
N THR A 317 -0.03 16.29 0.91
CA THR A 317 -0.69 17.59 0.74
C THR A 317 -1.24 17.67 -0.68
N TRP A 318 -2.30 18.46 -0.90
CA TRP A 318 -2.82 18.67 -2.26
C TRP A 318 -1.79 19.34 -3.17
N GLU A 319 -0.98 20.25 -2.64
CA GLU A 319 0.15 20.85 -3.38
C GLU A 319 1.20 19.79 -3.77
N GLY A 320 1.56 18.90 -2.84
CA GLY A 320 2.47 17.78 -3.09
C GLY A 320 1.95 16.85 -4.20
N LEU A 321 0.64 16.57 -4.20
CA LEU A 321 0.01 15.77 -5.25
C LEU A 321 0.02 16.51 -6.59
N THR A 322 -0.24 17.82 -6.61
CA THR A 322 -0.15 18.65 -7.83
C THR A 322 1.27 18.61 -8.40
N ASN A 323 2.30 18.74 -7.56
CA ASN A 323 3.69 18.63 -7.97
C ASN A 323 4.03 17.24 -8.52
N ALA A 324 3.48 16.19 -7.94
CA ALA A 324 3.64 14.81 -8.42
C ALA A 324 2.95 14.60 -9.78
N GLN A 325 1.76 15.16 -9.99
CA GLN A 325 1.08 15.13 -11.29
C GLN A 325 1.87 15.88 -12.37
N ASN A 326 2.36 17.09 -12.06
CA ASN A 326 3.20 17.85 -12.98
C ASN A 326 4.49 17.09 -13.31
N SER A 327 5.03 16.35 -12.35
CA SER A 327 6.20 15.50 -12.56
C SER A 327 5.85 14.33 -13.48
N LEU A 328 4.72 13.66 -13.30
CA LEU A 328 4.27 12.59 -14.17
C LEU A 328 4.08 13.07 -15.62
N ILE A 329 3.46 14.26 -15.80
CA ILE A 329 3.31 14.90 -17.13
C ILE A 329 4.69 15.10 -17.78
N LYS A 330 5.61 15.77 -17.08
CA LYS A 330 6.96 16.05 -17.59
C LYS A 330 7.75 14.80 -17.94
N LEU A 331 7.55 13.72 -17.18
CA LEU A 331 8.18 12.44 -17.44
C LEU A 331 7.67 11.83 -18.74
N LYS A 332 6.34 11.79 -18.94
CA LYS A 332 5.71 11.31 -20.18
C LYS A 332 6.10 12.16 -21.39
N GLU A 333 6.14 13.48 -21.27
CA GLU A 333 6.65 14.38 -22.31
C GLU A 333 8.12 14.13 -22.61
N GLY A 334 8.93 13.87 -21.57
CA GLY A 334 10.34 13.53 -21.72
C GLY A 334 10.54 12.24 -22.49
N TYR A 335 9.75 11.23 -22.17
CA TYR A 335 9.71 9.97 -22.91
C TYR A 335 9.36 10.21 -24.39
N GLU A 336 8.30 10.94 -24.72
CA GLU A 336 7.92 11.23 -26.10
C GLU A 336 9.00 12.01 -26.85
N ARG A 337 9.68 12.96 -26.22
CA ARG A 337 10.82 13.66 -26.84
C ARG A 337 11.96 12.70 -27.19
N HIS A 338 12.25 11.72 -26.36
CA HIS A 338 13.28 10.70 -26.64
C HIS A 338 12.79 9.70 -27.70
N LYS A 339 11.53 9.30 -27.66
CA LYS A 339 10.91 8.38 -28.65
C LYS A 339 10.97 8.92 -30.08
N LEU A 340 10.78 10.23 -30.24
CA LEU A 340 10.90 10.93 -31.51
C LEU A 340 12.34 11.32 -31.88
N GLY A 341 13.28 11.13 -30.94
CA GLY A 341 14.67 11.51 -31.10
C GLY A 341 15.45 10.59 -32.06
N THR A 342 16.25 11.17 -32.90
CA THR A 342 17.08 10.47 -33.90
C THR A 342 18.58 10.51 -33.60
N GLU A 343 18.95 11.20 -32.51
CA GLU A 343 20.35 11.38 -32.13
C GLU A 343 20.94 10.06 -31.61
N LYS A 344 22.21 9.85 -31.89
CA LYS A 344 22.95 8.68 -31.40
C LYS A 344 23.46 8.91 -29.99
N ILE A 345 23.29 7.95 -29.13
CA ILE A 345 23.91 7.89 -27.80
C ILE A 345 24.75 6.60 -27.69
N GLU A 346 25.87 6.72 -27.01
CA GLU A 346 26.79 5.59 -26.79
C GLU A 346 26.14 4.54 -25.86
N ASP A 347 26.34 3.26 -26.19
CA ASP A 347 25.76 2.15 -25.42
C ASP A 347 26.27 2.08 -23.97
N ASN A 348 27.52 2.49 -23.74
CA ASN A 348 28.08 2.58 -22.39
C ASN A 348 27.33 3.58 -21.50
N ILE A 349 26.85 4.73 -22.05
CA ILE A 349 26.05 5.71 -21.30
C ILE A 349 24.68 5.12 -20.93
N VAL A 350 24.05 4.43 -21.88
CA VAL A 350 22.77 3.74 -21.62
C VAL A 350 22.94 2.67 -20.52
N GLN A 351 24.03 1.89 -20.61
CA GLN A 351 24.35 0.87 -19.62
C GLN A 351 24.68 1.47 -18.25
N GLU A 352 25.32 2.64 -18.20
CA GLU A 352 25.58 3.36 -16.95
C GLU A 352 24.28 3.76 -16.24
N TYR A 353 23.32 4.35 -16.97
CA TYR A 353 21.99 4.66 -16.42
C TYR A 353 21.28 3.40 -15.91
N LYS A 354 21.33 2.32 -16.69
CA LYS A 354 20.72 1.05 -16.27
C LYS A 354 21.33 0.50 -14.98
N ASN A 355 22.67 0.56 -14.87
CA ASN A 355 23.35 0.11 -13.66
C ASN A 355 23.02 0.96 -12.44
N LYS A 356 22.99 2.30 -12.58
CA LYS A 356 22.61 3.22 -11.49
C LYS A 356 21.18 2.99 -11.02
N PHE A 357 20.25 2.77 -11.96
CA PHE A 357 18.86 2.47 -11.61
C PHE A 357 18.76 1.13 -10.88
N LEU A 358 19.43 0.10 -11.40
CA LEU A 358 19.44 -1.24 -10.79
C LEU A 358 20.07 -1.23 -9.39
N GLU A 359 21.15 -0.47 -9.19
CA GLU A 359 21.77 -0.27 -7.88
C GLU A 359 20.79 0.37 -6.89
N ALA A 360 20.07 1.42 -7.31
CA ALA A 360 19.11 2.12 -6.47
C ALA A 360 17.93 1.22 -6.05
N ILE A 361 17.31 0.49 -6.99
CA ILE A 361 16.17 -0.36 -6.66
C ILE A 361 16.58 -1.60 -5.85
N ASN A 362 17.81 -2.06 -5.97
CA ASN A 362 18.36 -3.20 -5.23
C ASN A 362 18.87 -2.82 -3.84
N ASP A 363 19.06 -1.52 -3.55
CA ASP A 363 19.39 -1.02 -2.22
C ASP A 363 18.14 -0.63 -1.45
N ASP A 364 17.39 -1.64 -1.01
CA ASP A 364 16.21 -1.46 -0.14
C ASP A 364 15.10 -0.64 -0.81
N LEU A 365 14.85 -0.89 -2.10
CA LEU A 365 13.81 -0.21 -2.88
C LEU A 365 13.95 1.33 -2.82
N ASN A 366 15.15 1.86 -3.00
CA ASN A 366 15.42 3.29 -2.89
C ASN A 366 14.85 4.07 -4.09
N MET A 367 13.51 4.19 -4.11
CA MET A 367 12.79 4.85 -5.20
C MET A 367 13.16 6.32 -5.39
N PRO A 368 13.44 7.13 -4.35
CA PRO A 368 13.94 8.49 -4.57
C PRO A 368 15.22 8.56 -5.42
N VAL A 369 16.18 7.66 -5.15
CA VAL A 369 17.43 7.59 -5.94
C VAL A 369 17.15 7.02 -7.33
N ALA A 370 16.31 5.99 -7.46
CA ALA A 370 15.91 5.45 -8.76
C ALA A 370 15.24 6.53 -9.64
N MET A 371 14.36 7.34 -9.06
CA MET A 371 13.72 8.47 -9.74
C MET A 371 14.70 9.57 -10.15
N SER A 372 15.80 9.80 -9.40
CA SER A 372 16.82 10.75 -9.83
C SER A 372 17.47 10.32 -11.15
N VAL A 373 17.75 9.01 -11.30
CA VAL A 373 18.29 8.46 -12.57
C VAL A 373 17.29 8.62 -13.72
N VAL A 374 16.00 8.41 -13.45
CA VAL A 374 14.94 8.65 -14.45
C VAL A 374 14.94 10.11 -14.91
N TRP A 375 15.07 11.04 -13.96
CA TRP A 375 15.13 12.48 -14.28
C TRP A 375 16.39 12.88 -15.05
N ASP A 376 17.52 12.24 -14.80
CA ASP A 376 18.76 12.48 -15.56
C ASP A 376 18.56 12.07 -17.03
N ILE A 377 17.86 10.96 -17.28
CA ILE A 377 17.51 10.55 -18.64
C ILE A 377 16.54 11.55 -19.28
N VAL A 378 15.44 11.89 -18.62
CA VAL A 378 14.42 12.83 -19.12
C VAL A 378 15.04 14.17 -19.52
N LYS A 379 16.00 14.67 -18.74
CA LYS A 379 16.71 15.94 -18.96
C LYS A 379 17.88 15.83 -19.92
N ASN A 380 18.29 14.62 -20.34
CA ASN A 380 19.42 14.45 -21.23
C ASN A 380 19.25 15.29 -22.50
N PRO A 381 20.23 16.11 -22.91
CA PRO A 381 20.14 16.94 -24.12
C PRO A 381 20.03 16.11 -25.39
N VAL A 382 20.70 14.96 -25.45
CA VAL A 382 20.65 14.02 -26.60
C VAL A 382 19.29 13.33 -26.65
N LYS A 383 18.53 13.54 -27.72
CA LYS A 383 17.21 12.92 -27.91
C LYS A 383 17.34 11.63 -28.72
N SER A 384 17.29 10.51 -28.03
CA SER A 384 17.57 9.18 -28.60
C SER A 384 16.50 8.17 -28.23
N LYS A 385 16.08 7.38 -29.22
CA LYS A 385 15.15 6.25 -29.01
C LYS A 385 15.68 5.26 -27.97
N LYS A 386 16.99 5.03 -27.88
CA LYS A 386 17.59 4.16 -26.85
C LYS A 386 17.27 4.64 -25.42
N LEU A 387 17.15 5.95 -25.19
CA LEU A 387 16.76 6.50 -23.89
C LEU A 387 15.28 6.33 -23.63
N ALA A 388 14.42 6.44 -24.66
CA ALA A 388 13.00 6.10 -24.54
C ALA A 388 12.81 4.61 -24.18
N ASP A 389 13.49 3.72 -24.90
CA ASP A 389 13.45 2.28 -24.63
C ASP A 389 13.93 1.94 -23.21
N LEU A 390 14.94 2.68 -22.70
CA LEU A 390 15.41 2.53 -21.33
C LEU A 390 14.39 3.01 -20.29
N LEU A 391 13.69 4.12 -20.55
CA LEU A 391 12.60 4.60 -19.68
C LEU A 391 11.44 3.59 -19.62
N LEU A 392 11.11 2.93 -20.74
CA LEU A 392 10.13 1.83 -20.76
C LEU A 392 10.62 0.60 -19.99
N ASP A 393 11.90 0.28 -20.08
CA ASP A 393 12.47 -0.80 -19.28
C ASP A 393 12.33 -0.51 -17.79
N PHE A 394 12.57 0.76 -17.36
CA PHE A 394 12.39 1.20 -15.98
C PHE A 394 10.92 1.22 -15.56
N ASP A 395 9.99 1.47 -16.47
CA ASP A 395 8.55 1.47 -16.17
C ASP A 395 8.02 0.09 -15.76
N LYS A 396 8.73 -0.99 -16.09
CA LYS A 396 8.45 -2.33 -15.54
C LYS A 396 8.52 -2.35 -14.01
N VAL A 397 9.36 -1.47 -13.42
CA VAL A 397 9.48 -1.28 -11.97
C VAL A 397 8.57 -0.17 -11.48
N LEU A 398 8.53 0.97 -12.18
CA LEU A 398 7.76 2.14 -11.77
C LEU A 398 6.25 1.89 -11.86
N GLY A 399 5.81 1.20 -12.92
CA GLY A 399 4.41 0.91 -13.18
C GLY A 399 3.54 2.17 -13.27
N ILE A 400 4.07 3.23 -13.91
CA ILE A 400 3.37 4.52 -14.09
C ILE A 400 2.81 4.70 -15.49
N LYS A 401 2.85 3.64 -16.31
CA LYS A 401 2.28 3.62 -17.67
C LYS A 401 2.79 4.78 -18.52
N ILE A 402 4.10 4.86 -18.68
CA ILE A 402 4.77 6.02 -19.26
C ILE A 402 4.34 6.30 -20.72
N GLU A 403 3.93 5.26 -21.48
CA GLU A 403 3.45 5.39 -22.85
C GLU A 403 1.99 5.82 -22.96
N GLU A 404 1.19 5.58 -21.90
CA GLU A 404 -0.24 5.87 -21.92
C GLU A 404 -0.50 7.35 -21.62
N PRO A 405 -1.53 7.96 -22.24
CA PRO A 405 -1.93 9.32 -21.88
C PRO A 405 -2.40 9.35 -20.41
N LEU A 406 -2.39 10.55 -19.81
CA LEU A 406 -2.92 10.72 -18.47
C LEU A 406 -4.44 10.48 -18.44
N GLU A 407 -4.90 9.68 -17.50
CA GLU A 407 -6.32 9.52 -17.22
C GLU A 407 -6.82 10.69 -16.34
N THR A 408 -6.77 11.89 -16.86
CA THR A 408 -7.40 13.03 -16.20
C THR A 408 -8.78 13.26 -16.78
N LYS A 409 -9.80 13.49 -15.93
CA LYS A 409 -10.96 14.23 -16.35
C LYS A 409 -10.51 15.68 -16.57
N GLN A 410 -9.82 15.97 -17.69
CA GLN A 410 -9.74 17.34 -18.15
C GLN A 410 -11.20 17.75 -18.42
N GLU A 411 -11.78 18.55 -17.52
CA GLU A 411 -12.89 19.36 -17.95
C GLU A 411 -12.39 20.09 -19.17
N LYS A 412 -12.91 19.73 -20.33
CA LYS A 412 -12.58 20.42 -21.57
C LYS A 412 -12.84 21.89 -21.30
N ILE A 413 -11.79 22.70 -21.36
CA ILE A 413 -11.96 24.14 -21.25
C ILE A 413 -13.00 24.50 -22.30
N PRO A 414 -14.12 25.14 -21.91
CA PRO A 414 -15.18 25.47 -22.84
C PRO A 414 -14.64 26.20 -24.07
N GLU A 415 -15.23 25.93 -25.22
CA GLU A 415 -14.74 26.46 -26.51
C GLU A 415 -14.73 28.00 -26.55
N ASP A 416 -15.67 28.62 -25.85
CA ASP A 416 -15.78 30.06 -25.67
C ASP A 416 -14.61 30.62 -24.84
N VAL A 417 -14.18 29.91 -23.79
CA VAL A 417 -13.01 30.28 -23.00
C VAL A 417 -11.72 30.13 -23.83
N LEU A 418 -11.58 29.04 -24.58
CA LEU A 418 -10.44 28.84 -25.50
C LEU A 418 -10.33 29.97 -26.53
N LYS A 419 -11.47 30.40 -27.13
CA LYS A 419 -11.52 31.54 -28.06
C LYS A 419 -11.06 32.84 -27.41
N LEU A 420 -11.47 33.11 -26.17
CA LEU A 420 -11.04 34.30 -25.44
C LEU A 420 -9.53 34.27 -25.12
N ILE A 421 -8.98 33.11 -24.82
CA ILE A 421 -7.54 32.93 -24.59
C ILE A 421 -6.76 33.23 -25.84
N GLU A 422 -7.17 32.73 -27.02
CA GLU A 422 -6.48 32.98 -28.27
C GLU A 422 -6.58 34.47 -28.69
N GLN A 423 -7.75 35.09 -28.51
CA GLN A 423 -7.93 36.53 -28.71
C GLN A 423 -7.02 37.35 -27.80
N ARG A 424 -6.89 36.94 -26.51
CA ARG A 424 -5.99 37.61 -25.55
C ARG A 424 -4.51 37.45 -25.99
N LYS A 425 -4.13 36.32 -26.47
CA LYS A 425 -2.79 36.04 -26.97
C LYS A 425 -2.45 36.96 -28.16
N THR A 426 -3.38 37.09 -29.11
CA THR A 426 -3.28 38.01 -30.26
C THR A 426 -3.17 39.46 -29.78
N ALA A 427 -4.01 39.92 -28.89
CA ALA A 427 -3.98 41.27 -28.34
C ALA A 427 -2.62 41.59 -27.67
N ARG A 428 -2.01 40.60 -27.00
CA ARG A 428 -0.67 40.77 -26.39
C ARG A 428 0.44 40.87 -27.45
N GLN A 429 0.35 40.07 -28.50
CA GLN A 429 1.30 40.14 -29.61
C GLN A 429 1.25 41.52 -30.30
N GLU A 430 0.04 42.08 -30.42
CA GLU A 430 -0.20 43.41 -30.97
C GLU A 430 0.05 44.55 -29.95
N LYS A 431 0.51 44.23 -28.73
CA LYS A 431 0.74 45.16 -27.62
C LYS A 431 -0.51 45.95 -27.20
N ASN A 432 -1.71 45.42 -27.49
CA ASN A 432 -2.99 46.00 -27.07
C ASN A 432 -3.33 45.54 -25.65
N TRP A 433 -2.72 46.17 -24.67
CA TRP A 433 -2.81 45.83 -23.27
C TRP A 433 -4.24 46.01 -22.72
N VAL A 434 -4.97 47.05 -23.19
CA VAL A 434 -6.37 47.33 -22.76
C VAL A 434 -7.31 46.20 -23.15
N LEU A 435 -7.17 45.66 -24.36
CA LEU A 435 -7.94 44.52 -24.84
C LEU A 435 -7.55 43.24 -24.12
N SER A 436 -6.26 43.04 -23.92
CA SER A 436 -5.74 41.86 -23.16
C SER A 436 -6.31 41.78 -21.75
N ASP A 437 -6.39 42.93 -21.04
CA ASP A 437 -6.94 42.94 -19.68
C ASP A 437 -8.45 42.72 -19.66
N LYS A 438 -9.20 43.32 -20.59
CA LYS A 438 -10.64 43.04 -20.75
C LYS A 438 -10.95 41.57 -21.02
N LEU A 439 -10.13 40.93 -21.83
CA LEU A 439 -10.28 39.49 -22.15
C LEU A 439 -9.92 38.62 -20.93
N ARG A 440 -8.92 39.01 -20.15
CA ARG A 440 -8.58 38.34 -18.89
C ARG A 440 -9.75 38.39 -17.89
N ASP A 441 -10.37 39.57 -17.76
CA ASP A 441 -11.50 39.74 -16.85
C ASP A 441 -12.72 38.93 -17.30
N LYS A 442 -13.03 38.86 -18.60
CA LYS A 442 -14.07 37.98 -19.14
C LYS A 442 -13.79 36.50 -18.89
N ILE A 443 -12.53 36.06 -19.03
CA ILE A 443 -12.12 34.68 -18.71
C ILE A 443 -12.35 34.40 -17.23
N LYS A 444 -12.07 35.40 -16.37
CA LYS A 444 -12.32 35.31 -14.92
C LYS A 444 -13.80 35.24 -14.56
N GLU A 445 -14.66 35.98 -15.24
CA GLU A 445 -16.12 35.92 -15.09
C GLU A 445 -16.70 34.56 -15.47
N LEU A 446 -16.05 33.84 -16.39
CA LEU A 446 -16.39 32.46 -16.78
C LEU A 446 -15.81 31.41 -15.83
N GLY A 447 -15.18 31.82 -14.71
CA GLY A 447 -14.64 30.91 -13.70
C GLY A 447 -13.23 30.37 -14.01
N TYR A 448 -12.45 31.04 -14.86
CA TYR A 448 -11.10 30.62 -15.22
C TYR A 448 -10.09 31.75 -14.97
N THR A 449 -8.85 31.37 -14.66
CA THR A 449 -7.72 32.32 -14.59
C THR A 449 -6.63 31.95 -15.57
N VAL A 450 -5.92 32.94 -16.08
CA VAL A 450 -4.82 32.76 -17.04
C VAL A 450 -3.53 33.32 -16.46
N LYS A 451 -2.47 32.48 -16.47
CA LYS A 451 -1.11 32.87 -16.06
C LYS A 451 -0.18 32.77 -17.28
N ASP A 452 0.55 33.86 -17.53
CA ASP A 452 1.53 33.89 -18.61
C ASP A 452 2.88 33.38 -18.08
N SER A 453 3.53 32.49 -18.83
CA SER A 453 4.90 32.02 -18.57
C SER A 453 5.75 32.17 -19.82
N LYS A 454 7.07 31.94 -19.70
CA LYS A 454 7.99 31.94 -20.86
C LYS A 454 7.65 30.80 -21.86
N ASP A 455 6.99 29.76 -21.40
CA ASP A 455 6.66 28.56 -22.17
C ASP A 455 5.21 28.55 -22.70
N GLY A 456 4.42 29.61 -22.43
CA GLY A 456 3.05 29.73 -22.90
C GLY A 456 2.07 30.28 -21.85
N VAL A 457 0.75 30.10 -22.11
CA VAL A 457 -0.33 30.53 -21.23
C VAL A 457 -0.90 29.30 -20.50
N THR A 458 -0.89 29.34 -19.18
CA THR A 458 -1.55 28.31 -18.35
C THR A 458 -2.94 28.80 -17.95
N VAL A 459 -3.93 27.90 -18.02
CA VAL A 459 -5.34 28.18 -17.70
C VAL A 459 -5.75 27.33 -16.53
N GLU A 460 -6.31 27.94 -15.50
CA GLU A 460 -6.79 27.27 -14.30
C GLU A 460 -8.25 27.66 -14.02
N LYS A 461 -9.08 26.74 -13.57
CA LYS A 461 -10.44 27.04 -13.08
C LYS A 461 -10.34 27.67 -11.69
N ILE A 462 -11.12 28.72 -11.44
CA ILE A 462 -11.14 29.41 -10.13
C ILE A 462 -11.97 28.62 -9.14
#